data_9d994bc5900c317afe82bf55648e182f
#
_entry.id   9d994bc5900c317afe82bf55648e182f
#
_cell.length_a   1.000
_cell.length_b   1.000
_cell.length_c   1.000
_cell.angle_alpha   90.00
_cell.angle_beta   90.00
_cell.angle_gamma   90.00
#
_symmetry.space_group_name_H-M   'P 1'
#
loop_
_entity.id
_entity.type
_entity.pdbx_description
1 polymer ?
#
loop_
_entity_poly.entity_id
_entity_poly.type
_entity_poly.pdbx_seq_one_letter_code
_entity_poly.pdbx_strand_id
1 'polypeptide(L)'
;MIHIRPAGPADGLAIAQVRAKSWRIAYSDVLPAQMLAELTSPAAVAREAEWRSTHPLDGVLIAETAADADAGGPEAELIGFAAFGPERSEDDEPGWPGAQPPEHGRAELYAIYVAPDYWSSGAGQALMDAVLALAASSGYTDISLWVMEANERARRFYELAGFQVTGESAILGRLVGVTQIRYRRLVG
;
A
#
# COMPACT_ATOMS: atom_id res chain seq x y z
N MET A 1 7.81 -17.36 9.05
CA MET A 1 6.98 -17.53 7.82
C MET A 1 6.08 -16.31 7.73
N ILE A 2 5.83 -15.79 6.52
CA ILE A 2 4.93 -14.65 6.30
C ILE A 2 3.59 -15.20 5.85
N HIS A 3 2.51 -14.72 6.46
CA HIS A 3 1.14 -15.07 6.13
C HIS A 3 0.42 -13.86 5.53
N ILE A 4 -0.32 -14.06 4.43
CA ILE A 4 -1.12 -13.01 3.78
C ILE A 4 -2.59 -13.33 3.98
N ARG A 5 -3.37 -12.35 4.44
CA ARG A 5 -4.83 -12.45 4.57
C ARG A 5 -5.53 -11.13 4.23
N PRO A 6 -6.82 -11.14 3.94
CA PRO A 6 -7.63 -9.94 3.89
C PRO A 6 -7.60 -9.18 5.23
N ALA A 7 -7.60 -7.86 5.16
CA ALA A 7 -7.71 -7.01 6.34
C ALA A 7 -9.13 -6.98 6.89
N GLY A 8 -9.25 -6.85 8.21
CA GLY A 8 -10.51 -6.60 8.89
C GLY A 8 -10.48 -5.29 9.69
N PRO A 9 -11.64 -4.84 10.24
CA PRO A 9 -11.72 -3.56 10.98
C PRO A 9 -10.74 -3.48 12.17
N ALA A 10 -10.42 -4.61 12.78
CA ALA A 10 -9.46 -4.68 13.90
C ALA A 10 -8.01 -4.35 13.48
N ASP A 11 -7.67 -4.48 12.19
CA ASP A 11 -6.32 -4.23 11.69
C ASP A 11 -6.03 -2.74 11.48
N GLY A 12 -7.02 -1.87 11.55
CA GLY A 12 -6.94 -0.45 11.19
C GLY A 12 -5.80 0.30 11.88
N LEU A 13 -5.61 0.09 13.19
CA LEU A 13 -4.52 0.72 13.95
C LEU A 13 -3.14 0.22 13.50
N ALA A 14 -2.97 -1.09 13.35
CA ALA A 14 -1.70 -1.67 12.93
C ALA A 14 -1.31 -1.24 11.51
N ILE A 15 -2.28 -1.17 10.59
CA ILE A 15 -2.09 -0.65 9.23
C ILE A 15 -1.61 0.81 9.26
N ALA A 16 -2.28 1.68 10.05
CA ALA A 16 -1.90 3.08 10.19
C ALA A 16 -0.48 3.24 10.79
N GLN A 17 -0.12 2.41 11.76
CA GLN A 17 1.22 2.39 12.35
C GLN A 17 2.30 1.96 11.36
N VAL A 18 2.07 0.88 10.58
CA VAL A 18 3.00 0.43 9.53
C VAL A 18 3.21 1.51 8.50
N ARG A 19 2.13 2.16 8.03
CA ARG A 19 2.25 3.29 7.09
C ARG A 19 3.10 4.41 7.68
N ALA A 20 2.81 4.86 8.89
CA ALA A 20 3.54 5.96 9.51
C ALA A 20 5.03 5.63 9.73
N LYS A 21 5.36 4.41 10.18
CA LYS A 21 6.75 3.94 10.32
C LYS A 21 7.47 3.94 8.96
N SER A 22 6.82 3.41 7.92
CA SER A 22 7.38 3.35 6.57
C SER A 22 7.63 4.75 6.00
N TRP A 23 6.68 5.67 6.16
CA TRP A 23 6.80 7.03 5.66
C TRP A 23 7.97 7.78 6.27
N ARG A 24 8.18 7.67 7.58
CA ARG A 24 9.28 8.35 8.30
C ARG A 24 10.65 8.01 7.73
N ILE A 25 10.82 6.80 7.20
CA ILE A 25 12.11 6.36 6.65
C ILE A 25 12.14 6.53 5.13
N ALA A 26 11.10 6.09 4.42
CA ALA A 26 11.07 6.14 2.96
C ALA A 26 11.07 7.57 2.39
N TYR A 27 10.59 8.54 3.15
CA TYR A 27 10.40 9.92 2.68
C TYR A 27 11.19 10.97 3.48
N SER A 28 12.13 10.55 4.35
CA SER A 28 12.96 11.46 5.14
C SER A 28 13.73 12.49 4.31
N ASP A 29 14.19 12.06 3.14
CA ASP A 29 14.98 12.87 2.22
C ASP A 29 14.14 13.50 1.08
N VAL A 30 12.84 13.18 1.04
CA VAL A 30 11.93 13.61 -0.05
C VAL A 30 10.97 14.68 0.42
N LEU A 31 10.49 14.58 1.67
CA LEU A 31 9.50 15.50 2.23
C LEU A 31 10.11 16.43 3.29
N PRO A 32 9.61 17.67 3.40
CA PRO A 32 9.99 18.55 4.52
C PRO A 32 9.75 17.87 5.87
N ALA A 33 10.71 17.94 6.78
CA ALA A 33 10.67 17.24 8.06
C ALA A 33 9.41 17.56 8.88
N GLN A 34 8.96 18.83 8.90
CA GLN A 34 7.74 19.23 9.58
C GLN A 34 6.51 18.55 8.99
N MET A 35 6.37 18.52 7.67
CA MET A 35 5.25 17.86 6.98
C MET A 35 5.24 16.37 7.28
N LEU A 36 6.40 15.71 7.22
CA LEU A 36 6.51 14.28 7.53
C LEU A 36 6.13 13.99 8.99
N ALA A 37 6.56 14.85 9.92
CA ALA A 37 6.19 14.75 11.33
C ALA A 37 4.66 14.88 11.54
N GLU A 38 4.00 15.80 10.85
CA GLU A 38 2.54 15.98 10.91
C GLU A 38 1.80 14.78 10.35
N LEU A 39 2.20 14.28 9.15
CA LEU A 39 1.58 13.14 8.46
C LEU A 39 1.76 11.80 9.19
N THR A 40 2.78 11.69 10.03
CA THR A 40 3.10 10.47 10.80
C THR A 40 2.92 10.65 12.31
N SER A 41 2.29 11.73 12.74
CA SER A 41 2.03 12.01 14.15
C SER A 41 1.09 10.98 14.79
N PRO A 42 1.12 10.79 16.11
CA PRO A 42 0.16 9.94 16.79
C PRO A 42 -1.30 10.30 16.48
N ALA A 43 -1.60 11.60 16.35
CA ALA A 43 -2.91 12.08 15.98
C ALA A 43 -3.31 11.69 14.55
N ALA A 44 -2.37 11.73 13.59
CA ALA A 44 -2.61 11.27 12.21
C ALA A 44 -2.86 9.77 12.16
N VAL A 45 -2.08 8.99 12.91
CA VAL A 45 -2.26 7.53 13.05
C VAL A 45 -3.62 7.21 13.65
N ALA A 46 -4.04 7.90 14.72
CA ALA A 46 -5.32 7.67 15.35
C ALA A 46 -6.49 7.97 14.41
N ARG A 47 -6.45 9.09 13.69
CA ARG A 47 -7.50 9.46 12.71
C ARG A 47 -7.59 8.43 11.57
N GLU A 48 -6.46 7.95 11.07
CA GLU A 48 -6.46 6.91 10.05
C GLU A 48 -7.02 5.59 10.57
N ALA A 49 -6.63 5.18 11.77
CA ALA A 49 -7.13 3.98 12.40
C ALA A 49 -8.65 4.03 12.61
N GLU A 50 -9.18 5.16 13.09
CA GLU A 50 -10.61 5.40 13.25
C GLU A 50 -11.34 5.33 11.90
N TRP A 51 -10.81 6.00 10.89
CA TRP A 51 -11.38 5.93 9.54
C TRP A 51 -11.46 4.48 9.03
N ARG A 52 -10.38 3.71 9.16
CA ARG A 52 -10.32 2.31 8.72
C ARG A 52 -11.25 1.38 9.50
N SER A 53 -11.55 1.68 10.75
CA SER A 53 -12.48 0.88 11.56
C SER A 53 -13.95 1.05 11.15
N THR A 54 -14.27 2.11 10.43
CA THR A 54 -15.62 2.49 10.00
C THR A 54 -15.88 2.38 8.52
N HIS A 55 -14.84 2.15 7.72
CA HIS A 55 -14.95 2.03 6.26
C HIS A 55 -14.58 0.63 5.79
N PRO A 56 -15.18 0.15 4.69
CA PRO A 56 -14.83 -1.14 4.11
C PRO A 56 -13.34 -1.24 3.78
N LEU A 57 -12.74 -2.38 4.06
CA LEU A 57 -11.34 -2.70 3.73
C LEU A 57 -11.27 -3.71 2.58
N ASP A 58 -12.28 -3.74 1.71
CA ASP A 58 -12.27 -4.56 0.51
C ASP A 58 -11.06 -4.19 -0.37
N GLY A 59 -10.34 -5.19 -0.86
CA GLY A 59 -9.10 -4.97 -1.61
C GLY A 59 -7.89 -4.62 -0.74
N VAL A 60 -7.99 -4.70 0.59
CA VAL A 60 -6.85 -4.55 1.50
C VAL A 60 -6.36 -5.90 1.97
N LEU A 61 -5.09 -6.18 1.73
CA LEU A 61 -4.37 -7.37 2.20
C LEU A 61 -3.35 -6.97 3.25
N ILE A 62 -3.14 -7.81 4.25
CA ILE A 62 -2.09 -7.64 5.25
C ILE A 62 -1.10 -8.78 5.20
N ALA A 63 0.15 -8.46 5.53
CA ALA A 63 1.20 -9.43 5.81
C ALA A 63 1.47 -9.46 7.31
N GLU A 64 1.48 -10.65 7.88
CA GLU A 64 1.79 -10.86 9.29
C GLU A 64 2.85 -11.95 9.47
N THR A 65 3.59 -11.88 10.58
CA THR A 65 4.47 -12.96 10.99
C THR A 65 3.63 -14.16 11.44
N ALA A 66 4.13 -15.39 11.25
CA ALA A 66 3.47 -16.53 11.85
C ALA A 66 3.54 -16.43 13.38
N ALA A 67 2.42 -16.67 14.05
CA ALA A 67 2.40 -16.89 15.48
C ALA A 67 3.10 -18.21 15.79
N ASP A 68 3.93 -18.23 16.81
CA ASP A 68 4.51 -19.47 17.35
C ASP A 68 3.70 -19.90 18.58
N ALA A 69 2.45 -20.30 18.33
CA ALA A 69 1.48 -20.60 19.36
C ALA A 69 1.86 -21.83 20.21
N ASP A 70 2.62 -22.77 19.64
CA ASP A 70 2.98 -24.02 20.30
C ASP A 70 4.17 -23.85 21.29
N ALA A 71 4.93 -22.77 21.18
CA ALA A 71 6.14 -22.54 21.99
C ALA A 71 6.01 -21.39 22.99
N GLY A 72 4.83 -20.80 23.18
CA GLY A 72 4.67 -19.56 23.96
C GLY A 72 5.44 -18.38 23.34
N GLY A 73 5.63 -18.44 22.03
CA GLY A 73 6.32 -17.41 21.23
C GLY A 73 5.45 -16.16 20.99
N PRO A 74 5.99 -15.17 20.26
CA PRO A 74 5.30 -13.92 20.02
C PRO A 74 3.99 -14.14 19.26
N GLU A 75 2.99 -13.32 19.56
CA GLU A 75 1.77 -13.22 18.78
C GLU A 75 2.08 -12.78 17.33
N ALA A 76 1.18 -13.10 16.39
CA ALA A 76 1.32 -12.63 15.01
C ALA A 76 1.38 -11.10 14.97
N GLU A 77 2.41 -10.57 14.32
CA GLU A 77 2.59 -9.12 14.14
C GLU A 77 2.24 -8.73 12.70
N LEU A 78 1.40 -7.70 12.53
CA LEU A 78 1.15 -7.10 11.23
C LEU A 78 2.39 -6.29 10.81
N ILE A 79 3.08 -6.76 9.77
CA ILE A 79 4.35 -6.22 9.29
C ILE A 79 4.24 -5.46 7.98
N GLY A 80 3.11 -5.57 7.29
CA GLY A 80 2.88 -4.87 6.01
C GLY A 80 1.44 -4.94 5.56
N PHE A 81 1.10 -4.12 4.59
CA PHE A 81 -0.19 -4.17 3.92
C PHE A 81 -0.11 -3.67 2.48
N ALA A 82 -1.08 -4.09 1.68
CA ALA A 82 -1.34 -3.56 0.34
C ALA A 82 -2.83 -3.23 0.20
N ALA A 83 -3.14 -2.20 -0.58
CA ALA A 83 -4.51 -1.83 -0.92
C ALA A 83 -4.62 -1.60 -2.42
N PHE A 84 -5.62 -2.21 -3.05
CA PHE A 84 -5.88 -2.06 -4.48
C PHE A 84 -7.40 -2.09 -4.75
N GLY A 85 -7.78 -1.65 -5.92
CA GLY A 85 -9.17 -1.67 -6.37
C GLY A 85 -9.27 -1.09 -7.77
N PRO A 86 -10.46 -0.61 -8.20
CA PRO A 86 -10.64 0.05 -9.48
C PRO A 86 -9.66 1.21 -9.67
N GLU A 87 -9.20 1.41 -10.90
CA GLU A 87 -8.39 2.59 -11.23
C GLU A 87 -9.18 3.87 -10.95
N ARG A 88 -8.61 4.77 -10.14
CA ARG A 88 -9.26 6.02 -9.74
C ARG A 88 -9.19 7.05 -10.88
N SER A 89 -10.27 7.81 -11.04
CA SER A 89 -10.33 9.00 -11.88
C SER A 89 -9.99 10.26 -11.07
N GLU A 90 -9.80 11.40 -11.74
CA GLU A 90 -9.56 12.69 -11.07
C GLU A 90 -10.77 13.16 -10.26
N ASP A 91 -11.97 12.66 -10.57
CA ASP A 91 -13.23 13.03 -9.93
C ASP A 91 -13.57 12.15 -8.72
N ASP A 92 -12.76 11.11 -8.42
CA ASP A 92 -13.03 10.21 -7.32
C ASP A 92 -12.72 10.87 -5.98
N GLU A 93 -13.61 10.65 -5.00
CA GLU A 93 -13.39 11.09 -3.63
C GLU A 93 -12.11 10.48 -3.04
N PRO A 94 -11.36 11.24 -2.21
CA PRO A 94 -10.18 10.72 -1.54
C PRO A 94 -10.53 9.53 -0.66
N GLY A 95 -9.97 8.39 -0.96
CA GLY A 95 -10.21 7.16 -0.20
C GLY A 95 -9.81 5.93 -1.00
N TRP A 96 -10.18 4.78 -0.47
CA TRP A 96 -10.07 3.52 -1.18
C TRP A 96 -11.48 3.06 -1.55
N PRO A 97 -11.85 3.05 -2.83
CA PRO A 97 -13.23 2.79 -3.27
C PRO A 97 -13.71 1.34 -3.08
N GLY A 98 -12.99 0.52 -2.35
CA GLY A 98 -13.32 -0.90 -2.20
C GLY A 98 -13.12 -1.70 -3.51
N ALA A 99 -13.12 -3.03 -3.41
CA ALA A 99 -12.99 -3.90 -4.58
C ALA A 99 -14.34 -4.01 -5.31
N GLN A 100 -14.72 -2.98 -6.06
CA GLN A 100 -15.85 -3.10 -6.99
C GLN A 100 -15.38 -3.75 -8.30
N PRO A 101 -16.21 -4.57 -8.96
CA PRO A 101 -15.85 -5.09 -10.27
C PRO A 101 -15.63 -3.94 -11.26
N PRO A 102 -14.57 -4.03 -12.08
CA PRO A 102 -14.15 -2.93 -12.94
C PRO A 102 -15.16 -2.67 -14.05
N GLU A 103 -15.61 -1.45 -14.22
CA GLU A 103 -16.31 -1.07 -15.44
C GLU A 103 -15.41 -1.18 -16.69
N HIS A 104 -14.06 -1.15 -16.51
CA HIS A 104 -13.10 -1.08 -17.62
C HIS A 104 -11.92 -2.05 -17.51
N GLY A 105 -11.95 -3.04 -16.61
CA GLY A 105 -10.89 -4.02 -16.47
C GLY A 105 -9.57 -3.52 -15.90
N ARG A 106 -9.50 -2.30 -15.39
CA ARG A 106 -8.29 -1.67 -14.88
C ARG A 106 -8.30 -1.54 -13.36
N ALA A 107 -7.21 -1.98 -12.74
CA ALA A 107 -6.98 -1.80 -11.32
C ALA A 107 -5.95 -0.70 -11.04
N GLU A 108 -5.94 -0.22 -9.79
CA GLU A 108 -4.86 0.59 -9.24
C GLU A 108 -4.41 0.01 -7.90
N LEU A 109 -3.09 -0.14 -7.73
CA LEU A 109 -2.47 -0.39 -6.44
C LEU A 109 -2.33 0.96 -5.72
N TYR A 110 -3.22 1.22 -4.77
CA TYR A 110 -3.27 2.49 -4.04
C TYR A 110 -2.14 2.64 -3.03
N ALA A 111 -1.74 1.53 -2.42
CA ALA A 111 -0.69 1.50 -1.40
C ALA A 111 -0.08 0.09 -1.28
N ILE A 112 1.22 0.05 -1.01
CA ILE A 112 1.91 -1.13 -0.48
C ILE A 112 3.01 -0.65 0.46
N TYR A 113 2.94 -1.09 1.71
CA TYR A 113 3.90 -0.71 2.75
C TYR A 113 4.30 -1.93 3.57
N VAL A 114 5.57 -2.00 3.88
CA VAL A 114 6.16 -2.98 4.81
C VAL A 114 6.91 -2.21 5.88
N ALA A 115 6.75 -2.58 7.13
CA ALA A 115 7.47 -1.97 8.23
C ALA A 115 8.99 -2.05 7.98
N PRO A 116 9.77 -0.99 8.24
CA PRO A 116 11.18 -0.93 7.88
C PRO A 116 12.02 -2.08 8.40
N ASP A 117 11.73 -2.56 9.60
CA ASP A 117 12.43 -3.69 10.24
C ASP A 117 12.26 -5.01 9.45
N TYR A 118 11.24 -5.08 8.58
CA TYR A 118 10.92 -6.23 7.74
C TYR A 118 11.21 -5.99 6.25
N TRP A 119 11.94 -4.93 5.91
CA TRP A 119 12.38 -4.74 4.54
C TRP A 119 13.33 -5.86 4.12
N SER A 120 13.21 -6.30 2.87
CA SER A 120 13.96 -7.41 2.30
C SER A 120 13.66 -8.79 2.92
N SER A 121 12.60 -8.92 3.74
CA SER A 121 12.14 -10.21 4.30
C SER A 121 11.31 -11.05 3.32
N GLY A 122 10.94 -10.50 2.16
CA GLY A 122 10.00 -11.11 1.22
C GLY A 122 8.54 -10.67 1.43
N ALA A 123 8.20 -9.93 2.49
CA ALA A 123 6.82 -9.51 2.77
C ALA A 123 6.21 -8.65 1.64
N GLY A 124 6.99 -7.72 1.08
CA GLY A 124 6.55 -6.91 -0.04
C GLY A 124 6.24 -7.74 -1.29
N GLN A 125 7.08 -8.74 -1.59
CA GLN A 125 6.85 -9.64 -2.71
C GLN A 125 5.59 -10.49 -2.48
N ALA A 126 5.43 -11.06 -1.30
CA ALA A 126 4.26 -11.86 -0.97
C ALA A 126 2.95 -11.06 -1.06
N LEU A 127 2.95 -9.80 -0.60
CA LEU A 127 1.82 -8.88 -0.78
C LEU A 127 1.54 -8.59 -2.25
N MET A 128 2.57 -8.31 -3.04
CA MET A 128 2.43 -8.02 -4.47
C MET A 128 1.86 -9.22 -5.23
N ASP A 129 2.39 -10.43 -4.98
CA ASP A 129 1.91 -11.66 -5.60
C ASP A 129 0.43 -11.92 -5.27
N ALA A 130 0.03 -11.70 -4.01
CA ALA A 130 -1.35 -11.84 -3.58
C ALA A 130 -2.29 -10.80 -4.23
N VAL A 131 -1.85 -9.53 -4.33
CA VAL A 131 -2.59 -8.47 -5.04
C VAL A 131 -2.80 -8.86 -6.50
N LEU A 132 -1.76 -9.30 -7.19
CA LEU A 132 -1.84 -9.65 -8.60
C LEU A 132 -2.76 -10.86 -8.84
N ALA A 133 -2.66 -11.88 -7.99
CA ALA A 133 -3.53 -13.05 -8.06
C ALA A 133 -5.00 -12.67 -7.81
N LEU A 134 -5.26 -11.81 -6.83
CA LEU A 134 -6.62 -11.36 -6.51
C LEU A 134 -7.16 -10.43 -7.61
N ALA A 135 -6.36 -9.54 -8.16
CA ALA A 135 -6.74 -8.70 -9.29
C ALA A 135 -7.11 -9.55 -10.52
N ALA A 136 -6.30 -10.56 -10.86
CA ALA A 136 -6.59 -11.47 -11.96
C ALA A 136 -7.91 -12.23 -11.74
N SER A 137 -8.11 -12.81 -10.55
CA SER A 137 -9.35 -13.54 -10.23
C SER A 137 -10.58 -12.65 -10.16
N SER A 138 -10.42 -11.35 -9.94
CA SER A 138 -11.49 -10.33 -9.97
C SER A 138 -11.78 -9.80 -11.37
N GLY A 139 -11.09 -10.28 -12.42
CA GLY A 139 -11.34 -9.91 -13.81
C GLY A 139 -10.62 -8.64 -14.28
N TYR A 140 -9.68 -8.12 -13.52
CA TYR A 140 -8.83 -7.02 -13.99
C TYR A 140 -7.85 -7.52 -15.04
N THR A 141 -7.60 -6.70 -16.07
CA THR A 141 -6.67 -7.01 -17.17
C THR A 141 -5.30 -6.39 -16.98
N ASP A 142 -5.27 -5.26 -16.30
CA ASP A 142 -4.04 -4.55 -15.96
C ASP A 142 -4.17 -3.83 -14.62
N ILE A 143 -3.02 -3.52 -14.02
CA ILE A 143 -2.93 -2.78 -12.77
C ILE A 143 -1.91 -1.65 -12.90
N SER A 144 -2.29 -0.46 -12.48
CA SER A 144 -1.43 0.72 -12.41
C SER A 144 -1.09 1.10 -10.97
N LEU A 145 -0.12 1.97 -10.81
CA LEU A 145 0.21 2.59 -9.53
C LEU A 145 0.87 3.95 -9.76
N TRP A 146 0.81 4.80 -8.74
CA TRP A 146 1.58 6.03 -8.66
C TRP A 146 2.66 5.91 -7.60
N VAL A 147 3.87 6.38 -7.92
CA VAL A 147 5.01 6.39 -7.00
C VAL A 147 5.72 7.72 -7.07
N MET A 148 6.18 8.24 -5.93
CA MET A 148 7.02 9.44 -5.92
C MET A 148 8.28 9.19 -6.74
N GLU A 149 8.58 10.08 -7.69
CA GLU A 149 9.71 9.95 -8.60
C GLU A 149 11.05 9.79 -7.85
N ALA A 150 11.20 10.50 -6.74
CA ALA A 150 12.38 10.43 -5.88
C ALA A 150 12.49 9.13 -5.04
N ASN A 151 11.45 8.30 -4.98
CA ASN A 151 11.50 7.04 -4.23
C ASN A 151 12.10 5.90 -5.08
N GLU A 152 13.41 5.94 -5.28
CA GLU A 152 14.15 4.95 -6.10
C GLU A 152 13.96 3.52 -5.60
N ARG A 153 13.88 3.32 -4.27
CA ARG A 153 13.66 1.99 -3.68
C ARG A 153 12.33 1.39 -4.12
N ALA A 154 11.24 2.16 -4.04
CA ALA A 154 9.93 1.69 -4.44
C ALA A 154 9.87 1.46 -5.96
N ARG A 155 10.44 2.38 -6.75
CA ARG A 155 10.52 2.23 -8.21
C ARG A 155 11.20 0.93 -8.61
N ARG A 156 12.38 0.64 -8.04
CA ARG A 156 13.09 -0.60 -8.28
C ARG A 156 12.27 -1.84 -7.88
N PHE A 157 11.55 -1.77 -6.77
CA PHE A 157 10.66 -2.85 -6.33
C PHE A 157 9.56 -3.12 -7.37
N TYR A 158 8.90 -2.08 -7.89
CA TYR A 158 7.87 -2.23 -8.91
C TYR A 158 8.43 -2.73 -10.25
N GLU A 159 9.59 -2.26 -10.67
CA GLU A 159 10.28 -2.73 -11.89
C GLU A 159 10.62 -4.23 -11.79
N LEU A 160 11.12 -4.69 -10.65
CA LEU A 160 11.36 -6.11 -10.37
C LEU A 160 10.07 -6.93 -10.35
N ALA A 161 8.95 -6.33 -9.94
CA ALA A 161 7.62 -6.94 -10.01
C ALA A 161 6.99 -6.87 -11.42
N GLY A 162 7.72 -6.42 -12.44
CA GLY A 162 7.28 -6.41 -13.83
C GLY A 162 6.47 -5.19 -14.25
N PHE A 163 6.39 -4.15 -13.42
CA PHE A 163 5.77 -2.88 -13.80
C PHE A 163 6.70 -2.08 -14.71
N GLN A 164 6.10 -1.35 -15.65
CA GLN A 164 6.79 -0.44 -16.57
C GLN A 164 6.25 0.97 -16.41
N VAL A 165 7.14 1.97 -16.53
CA VAL A 165 6.74 3.37 -16.51
C VAL A 165 5.88 3.69 -17.74
N THR A 166 4.78 4.44 -17.53
CA THR A 166 3.87 4.81 -18.64
C THR A 166 4.27 6.10 -19.37
N GLY A 167 5.11 6.92 -18.76
CA GLY A 167 5.41 8.28 -19.18
C GLY A 167 4.48 9.35 -18.59
N GLU A 168 3.44 8.94 -17.87
CA GLU A 168 2.54 9.86 -17.18
C GLU A 168 3.17 10.33 -15.86
N SER A 169 3.01 11.62 -15.57
CA SER A 169 3.45 12.23 -14.31
C SER A 169 2.41 13.20 -13.78
N ALA A 170 2.34 13.36 -12.47
CA ALA A 170 1.47 14.31 -11.81
C ALA A 170 2.15 14.91 -10.57
N ILE A 171 1.72 16.11 -10.18
CA ILE A 171 2.13 16.69 -8.89
C ILE A 171 1.20 16.12 -7.82
N LEU A 172 1.76 15.58 -6.75
CA LEU A 172 0.97 15.03 -5.65
C LEU A 172 0.24 16.16 -4.92
N GLY A 173 -1.07 16.29 -5.15
CA GLY A 173 -1.88 17.49 -4.93
C GLY A 173 -1.73 18.26 -3.61
N ARG A 174 -1.53 17.57 -2.46
CA ARG A 174 -1.29 18.22 -1.15
C ARG A 174 0.19 18.45 -0.83
N LEU A 175 1.09 17.90 -1.64
CA LEU A 175 2.53 17.96 -1.44
C LEU A 175 3.14 18.76 -2.58
N VAL A 176 3.07 20.10 -2.45
CA VAL A 176 3.59 21.02 -3.46
C VAL A 176 5.05 20.70 -3.79
N GLY A 177 5.32 20.47 -5.07
CA GLY A 177 6.66 20.18 -5.58
C GLY A 177 7.08 18.70 -5.55
N VAL A 178 6.20 17.78 -5.13
CA VAL A 178 6.48 16.35 -5.19
C VAL A 178 5.86 15.76 -6.45
N THR A 179 6.71 15.33 -7.37
CA THR A 179 6.30 14.63 -8.59
C THR A 179 6.09 13.15 -8.30
N GLN A 180 5.01 12.60 -8.80
CA GLN A 180 4.77 11.16 -8.89
C GLN A 180 4.74 10.74 -10.35
N ILE A 181 5.17 9.52 -10.62
CA ILE A 181 5.18 8.89 -11.94
C ILE A 181 4.34 7.63 -11.92
N ARG A 182 3.72 7.33 -13.04
CA ARG A 182 2.83 6.19 -13.17
C ARG A 182 3.55 4.98 -13.73
N TYR A 183 3.29 3.84 -13.13
CA TYR A 183 3.69 2.53 -13.59
C TYR A 183 2.46 1.68 -13.92
N ARG A 184 2.62 0.72 -14.83
CA ARG A 184 1.57 -0.24 -15.20
C ARG A 184 2.16 -1.59 -15.54
N ARG A 185 1.38 -2.65 -15.30
CA ARG A 185 1.66 -4.00 -15.81
C ARG A 185 0.36 -4.71 -16.15
N LEU A 186 0.43 -5.70 -17.05
CA LEU A 186 -0.67 -6.63 -17.27
C LEU A 186 -0.81 -7.58 -16.07
N VAL A 187 -2.04 -7.97 -15.78
CA VAL A 187 -2.39 -8.96 -14.77
C VAL A 187 -2.72 -10.25 -15.51
N GLY A 188 -1.87 -11.26 -15.36
CA GLY A 188 -2.03 -12.54 -16.07
C GLY A 188 -0.70 -13.22 -16.25
#